data_0262cd20183c7b9be1d9b09a3e66aa64
#
_entry.id   0262cd20183c7b9be1d9b09a3e66aa64
#
_cell.length_a   1.000
_cell.length_b   1.000
_cell.length_c   1.000
_cell.angle_alpha   90.00
_cell.angle_beta   90.00
_cell.angle_gamma   90.00
#
_symmetry.space_group_name_H-M   'P 1'
#
loop_
_entity.id
_entity.type
_entity.pdbx_description
1 polymer ?
#
loop_
_entity_poly.entity_id
_entity_poly.type
_entity_poly.pdbx_seq_one_letter_code
_entity_poly.pdbx_strand_id
1 'polypeptide(L)'
;SIGGVLELVDYMEQYSPNAWMLNYSNPAAIVAEATRRLRPNAKILNICDMPIGIEGRMAQIVGLKNRKEMRVRYYGLNHFGWWTSIEDLNGNDLLPKLREYVAKNGYVPPSDNAHTEASWNDTFAKAKDVQALDPDTMPNTYLKYYLFPDYVVAHSNPERTRANEVMDHREKHVFSACRAIIEAGKSSAGELEIDEHASYIVDLATAIAFNTQERMLLIVPNNGAIHNFDADAMVEIPCLVGHNGPEPLTVGDIPHFQKGLMSQQVAVEKLVVDAWEQRSYQKLWQAI
;
A
#
# COMPACT_ATOMS: atom_id res chain seq x y z
N SER A 1 6.89 -13.24 9.87
CA SER A 1 6.03 -13.13 8.67
C SER A 1 6.56 -13.95 7.49
N ILE A 2 7.87 -13.88 7.10
CA ILE A 2 8.37 -14.65 5.93
C ILE A 2 8.04 -16.14 6.05
N GLY A 3 8.47 -16.81 7.13
CA GLY A 3 8.25 -18.26 7.30
C GLY A 3 6.79 -18.66 7.25
N GLY A 4 5.91 -17.93 7.96
CA GLY A 4 4.47 -18.23 7.96
C GLY A 4 3.80 -18.06 6.60
N VAL A 5 4.20 -17.04 5.82
CA VAL A 5 3.64 -16.87 4.47
C VAL A 5 4.14 -17.96 3.52
N LEU A 6 5.41 -18.34 3.60
CA LEU A 6 5.93 -19.45 2.78
C LEU A 6 5.23 -20.78 3.10
N GLU A 7 4.96 -21.05 4.37
CA GLU A 7 4.19 -22.24 4.79
C GLU A 7 2.77 -22.22 4.23
N LEU A 8 2.09 -21.06 4.25
CA LEU A 8 0.76 -20.91 3.64
C LEU A 8 0.80 -21.12 2.13
N VAL A 9 1.85 -20.62 1.45
CA VAL A 9 2.05 -20.87 0.01
C VAL A 9 2.25 -22.36 -0.25
N ASP A 10 3.05 -23.05 0.55
CA ASP A 10 3.28 -24.49 0.42
C ASP A 10 1.98 -25.28 0.58
N TYR A 11 1.13 -24.91 1.54
CA TYR A 11 -0.20 -25.52 1.68
C TYR A 11 -1.12 -25.21 0.50
N MET A 12 -1.10 -23.97 -0.02
CA MET A 12 -1.88 -23.61 -1.20
C MET A 12 -1.46 -24.44 -2.41
N GLU A 13 -0.15 -24.57 -2.67
CA GLU A 13 0.36 -25.37 -3.78
C GLU A 13 0.01 -26.85 -3.63
N GLN A 14 0.02 -27.37 -2.41
CA GLN A 14 -0.32 -28.77 -2.13
C GLN A 14 -1.81 -29.07 -2.31
N TYR A 15 -2.69 -28.22 -1.79
CA TYR A 15 -4.11 -28.51 -1.68
C TYR A 15 -4.98 -27.82 -2.74
N SER A 16 -4.48 -26.71 -3.32
CA SER A 16 -5.21 -25.91 -4.32
C SER A 16 -4.25 -25.21 -5.28
N PRO A 17 -3.50 -25.94 -6.11
CA PRO A 17 -2.40 -25.41 -6.93
C PRO A 17 -2.82 -24.36 -7.96
N ASN A 18 -4.11 -24.25 -8.25
CA ASN A 18 -4.65 -23.23 -9.15
C ASN A 18 -5.18 -21.98 -8.46
N ALA A 19 -5.23 -21.98 -7.13
CA ALA A 19 -5.70 -20.83 -6.37
C ALA A 19 -4.74 -19.64 -6.46
N TRP A 20 -5.29 -18.44 -6.27
CA TRP A 20 -4.54 -17.22 -6.02
C TRP A 20 -4.52 -16.93 -4.52
N MET A 21 -3.36 -16.60 -3.98
CA MET A 21 -3.23 -16.01 -2.65
C MET A 21 -3.22 -14.49 -2.77
N LEU A 22 -4.17 -13.82 -2.14
CA LEU A 22 -4.18 -12.37 -2.02
C LEU A 22 -3.60 -12.00 -0.66
N ASN A 23 -2.34 -11.59 -0.63
CA ASN A 23 -1.65 -11.23 0.60
C ASN A 23 -1.84 -9.75 0.92
N TYR A 24 -2.47 -9.49 2.06
CA TYR A 24 -2.74 -8.16 2.60
C TYR A 24 -2.04 -7.92 3.95
N SER A 25 -1.00 -8.70 4.24
CA SER A 25 -0.26 -8.59 5.51
C SER A 25 1.03 -7.80 5.35
N ASN A 26 1.46 -7.16 6.43
CA ASN A 26 2.72 -6.42 6.49
C ASN A 26 3.81 -7.23 7.22
N PRO A 27 5.08 -7.00 6.85
CA PRO A 27 5.60 -6.04 5.85
C PRO A 27 5.48 -6.59 4.42
N ALA A 28 4.57 -5.99 3.62
CA ALA A 28 4.20 -6.53 2.31
C ALA A 28 5.36 -6.55 1.30
N ALA A 29 6.22 -5.53 1.28
CA ALA A 29 7.40 -5.49 0.40
C ALA A 29 8.39 -6.64 0.68
N ILE A 30 8.70 -6.88 1.95
CA ILE A 30 9.62 -7.98 2.35
C ILE A 30 9.00 -9.34 2.05
N VAL A 31 7.69 -9.51 2.29
CA VAL A 31 6.97 -10.75 1.95
C VAL A 31 6.95 -10.95 0.44
N ALA A 32 6.71 -9.90 -0.33
CA ALA A 32 6.72 -9.95 -1.79
C ALA A 32 8.09 -10.37 -2.33
N GLU A 33 9.18 -9.78 -1.83
CA GLU A 33 10.55 -10.17 -2.21
C GLU A 33 10.85 -11.61 -1.80
N ALA A 34 10.45 -12.03 -0.60
CA ALA A 34 10.67 -13.40 -0.15
C ALA A 34 9.92 -14.43 -1.00
N THR A 35 8.65 -14.18 -1.32
CA THR A 35 7.85 -15.08 -2.16
C THR A 35 8.33 -15.12 -3.60
N ARG A 36 8.71 -13.96 -4.18
CA ARG A 36 9.33 -13.89 -5.51
C ARG A 36 10.58 -14.79 -5.61
N ARG A 37 11.43 -14.76 -4.60
CA ARG A 37 12.71 -15.51 -4.60
C ARG A 37 12.53 -16.99 -4.26
N LEU A 38 11.71 -17.27 -3.24
CA LEU A 38 11.65 -18.61 -2.62
C LEU A 38 10.48 -19.46 -3.11
N ARG A 39 9.50 -18.84 -3.76
CA ARG A 39 8.32 -19.50 -4.38
C ARG A 39 7.97 -18.81 -5.70
N PRO A 40 8.89 -18.78 -6.69
CA PRO A 40 8.75 -17.99 -7.91
C PRO A 40 7.57 -18.39 -8.80
N ASN A 41 7.01 -19.57 -8.62
CA ASN A 41 5.89 -20.08 -9.38
C ASN A 41 4.55 -19.91 -8.66
N ALA A 42 4.55 -19.43 -7.42
CA ALA A 42 3.35 -19.29 -6.63
C ALA A 42 2.47 -18.15 -7.17
N LYS A 43 1.16 -18.42 -7.26
CA LYS A 43 0.16 -17.42 -7.61
C LYS A 43 -0.17 -16.57 -6.39
N ILE A 44 0.71 -15.63 -6.06
CA ILE A 44 0.54 -14.70 -4.94
C ILE A 44 0.54 -13.26 -5.44
N LEU A 45 -0.42 -12.48 -4.96
CA LEU A 45 -0.49 -11.03 -5.17
C LEU A 45 -0.38 -10.33 -3.83
N ASN A 46 0.50 -9.35 -3.76
CA ASN A 46 0.68 -8.53 -2.57
C ASN A 46 0.02 -7.17 -2.84
N ILE A 47 -0.81 -6.73 -1.90
CA ILE A 47 -1.61 -5.51 -2.01
C ILE A 47 -1.49 -4.67 -0.76
N CYS A 48 -1.66 -3.36 -0.94
CA CYS A 48 -1.76 -2.38 0.14
C CYS A 48 -2.89 -1.39 -0.15
N ASP A 49 -3.61 -1.00 0.87
CA ASP A 49 -4.72 -0.05 0.80
C ASP A 49 -4.30 1.41 1.03
N MET A 50 -3.10 1.66 1.52
CA MET A 50 -2.66 3.02 1.82
C MET A 50 -2.74 3.96 0.61
N PRO A 51 -2.25 3.59 -0.60
CA PRO A 51 -2.42 4.44 -1.76
C PRO A 51 -3.90 4.71 -2.07
N ILE A 52 -4.75 3.71 -1.90
CA ILE A 52 -6.19 3.82 -2.16
C ILE A 52 -6.86 4.80 -1.19
N GLY A 53 -6.51 4.73 0.09
CA GLY A 53 -6.99 5.69 1.10
C GLY A 53 -6.51 7.12 0.83
N ILE A 54 -5.27 7.31 0.36
CA ILE A 54 -4.76 8.63 -0.05
C ILE A 54 -5.51 9.14 -1.29
N GLU A 55 -5.75 8.30 -2.29
CA GLU A 55 -6.55 8.66 -3.47
C GLU A 55 -7.98 9.07 -3.11
N GLY A 56 -8.60 8.39 -2.13
CA GLY A 56 -9.90 8.81 -1.59
C GLY A 56 -9.87 10.22 -1.00
N ARG A 57 -8.84 10.55 -0.23
CA ARG A 57 -8.64 11.91 0.30
C ARG A 57 -8.35 12.94 -0.78
N MET A 58 -7.54 12.59 -1.78
CA MET A 58 -7.30 13.47 -2.94
C MET A 58 -8.60 13.75 -3.70
N ALA A 59 -9.45 12.76 -3.91
CA ALA A 59 -10.76 12.94 -4.53
C ALA A 59 -11.63 13.92 -3.74
N GLN A 60 -11.71 13.80 -2.42
CA GLN A 60 -12.45 14.72 -1.55
C GLN A 60 -11.87 16.14 -1.62
N ILE A 61 -10.56 16.32 -1.62
CA ILE A 61 -9.89 17.63 -1.72
C ILE A 61 -10.27 18.36 -3.01
N VAL A 62 -10.38 17.65 -4.12
CA VAL A 62 -10.74 18.25 -5.41
C VAL A 62 -12.25 18.31 -5.68
N GLY A 63 -13.07 17.71 -4.78
CA GLY A 63 -14.52 17.73 -4.85
C GLY A 63 -15.14 16.63 -5.71
N LEU A 64 -14.44 15.52 -5.91
CA LEU A 64 -14.95 14.32 -6.57
C LEU A 64 -15.68 13.42 -5.56
N LYS A 65 -16.59 12.58 -6.05
CA LYS A 65 -17.38 11.68 -5.18
C LYS A 65 -16.55 10.53 -4.62
N ASN A 66 -15.63 10.01 -5.41
CA ASN A 66 -14.74 8.92 -5.02
C ASN A 66 -13.50 8.87 -5.93
N ARG A 67 -12.50 8.07 -5.55
CA ARG A 67 -11.24 7.91 -6.28
C ARG A 67 -11.39 7.30 -7.69
N LYS A 68 -12.44 6.51 -7.95
CA LYS A 68 -12.67 5.90 -9.27
C LYS A 68 -12.98 6.94 -10.37
N GLU A 69 -13.27 8.19 -9.97
CA GLU A 69 -13.40 9.34 -10.89
C GLU A 69 -12.06 9.96 -11.28
N MET A 70 -10.93 9.43 -10.76
CA MET A 70 -9.59 9.86 -11.13
C MET A 70 -8.88 8.81 -11.99
N ARG A 71 -7.94 9.30 -12.81
CA ARG A 71 -6.93 8.50 -13.50
C ARG A 71 -5.57 8.94 -12.97
N VAL A 72 -4.85 8.03 -12.35
CA VAL A 72 -3.58 8.32 -11.69
C VAL A 72 -2.43 7.57 -12.34
N ARG A 73 -1.24 8.18 -12.30
CA ARG A 73 0.03 7.51 -12.52
C ARG A 73 0.79 7.50 -11.20
N TYR A 74 1.13 6.33 -10.74
CA TYR A 74 1.85 6.08 -9.50
C TYR A 74 2.99 5.12 -9.76
N TYR A 75 4.07 5.29 -9.04
CA TYR A 75 5.13 4.31 -8.93
C TYR A 75 5.81 4.40 -7.57
N GLY A 76 6.42 3.29 -7.17
CA GLY A 76 7.19 3.21 -5.93
C GLY A 76 7.44 1.79 -5.49
N LEU A 77 7.70 1.68 -4.19
CA LEU A 77 7.70 0.43 -3.46
C LEU A 77 6.52 0.47 -2.48
N ASN A 78 6.16 -0.64 -1.88
CA ASN A 78 5.12 -0.63 -0.88
C ASN A 78 5.44 0.36 0.25
N HIS A 79 4.52 1.26 0.56
CA HIS A 79 4.65 2.39 1.51
C HIS A 79 5.69 3.46 1.10
N PHE A 80 6.18 3.42 -0.13
CA PHE A 80 7.31 4.24 -0.55
C PHE A 80 7.16 4.66 -2.02
N GLY A 81 6.27 5.60 -2.32
CA GLY A 81 5.96 5.95 -3.71
C GLY A 81 5.37 7.33 -3.92
N TRP A 82 5.09 7.63 -5.18
CA TRP A 82 4.68 8.96 -5.64
C TRP A 82 3.66 8.90 -6.76
N TRP A 83 2.68 9.82 -6.73
CA TRP A 83 1.80 10.11 -7.87
C TRP A 83 2.43 11.21 -8.70
N THR A 84 2.51 11.00 -10.01
CA THR A 84 3.13 11.92 -10.98
C THR A 84 2.14 12.51 -11.99
N SER A 85 0.95 11.94 -12.07
CA SER A 85 -0.17 12.46 -12.85
C SER A 85 -1.47 12.07 -12.17
N ILE A 86 -2.38 13.02 -12.08
CA ILE A 86 -3.71 12.83 -11.52
C ILE A 86 -4.69 13.61 -12.38
N GLU A 87 -5.55 12.92 -13.09
CA GLU A 87 -6.53 13.50 -14.01
C GLU A 87 -7.94 13.06 -13.62
N ASP A 88 -8.95 13.85 -13.93
CA ASP A 88 -10.34 13.40 -13.86
C ASP A 88 -10.72 12.54 -15.09
N LEU A 89 -11.95 12.04 -15.14
CA LEU A 89 -12.43 11.22 -16.27
C LEU A 89 -12.56 12.00 -17.59
N ASN A 90 -12.50 13.33 -17.55
CA ASN A 90 -12.54 14.20 -18.73
C ASN A 90 -11.12 14.58 -19.21
N GLY A 91 -10.08 14.13 -18.50
CA GLY A 91 -8.68 14.43 -18.81
C GLY A 91 -8.21 15.79 -18.26
N ASN A 92 -8.94 16.41 -17.34
CA ASN A 92 -8.48 17.63 -16.68
C ASN A 92 -7.40 17.28 -15.66
N ASP A 93 -6.26 17.97 -15.71
CA ASP A 93 -5.16 17.80 -14.77
C ASP A 93 -5.52 18.36 -13.38
N LEU A 94 -5.56 17.47 -12.38
CA LEU A 94 -5.86 17.79 -10.99
C LEU A 94 -4.59 17.96 -10.14
N LEU A 95 -3.43 17.55 -10.65
CA LEU A 95 -2.18 17.53 -9.89
C LEU A 95 -1.76 18.91 -9.37
N PRO A 96 -1.83 20.02 -10.16
CA PRO A 96 -1.44 21.34 -9.66
C PRO A 96 -2.29 21.80 -8.48
N LYS A 97 -3.61 21.60 -8.54
CA LYS A 97 -4.54 21.95 -7.46
C LYS A 97 -4.26 21.14 -6.19
N LEU A 98 -4.01 19.85 -6.34
CA LEU A 98 -3.69 18.97 -5.22
C LEU A 98 -2.36 19.35 -4.57
N ARG A 99 -1.32 19.62 -5.37
CA ARG A 99 0.00 20.06 -4.88
C ARG A 99 -0.11 21.34 -4.06
N GLU A 100 -0.81 22.35 -4.55
CA GLU A 100 -1.02 23.60 -3.83
C GLU A 100 -1.77 23.39 -2.51
N TYR A 101 -2.79 22.55 -2.50
CA TYR A 101 -3.55 22.24 -1.30
C TYR A 101 -2.72 21.46 -0.26
N VAL A 102 -2.06 20.39 -0.69
CA VAL A 102 -1.32 19.50 0.21
C VAL A 102 -0.08 20.18 0.79
N ALA A 103 0.58 21.05 0.04
CA ALA A 103 1.69 21.87 0.54
C ALA A 103 1.30 22.72 1.78
N LYS A 104 0.04 23.07 1.92
CA LYS A 104 -0.49 23.86 3.06
C LYS A 104 -1.11 22.99 4.15
N ASN A 105 -1.85 21.98 3.77
CA ASN A 105 -2.78 21.25 4.65
C ASN A 105 -2.44 19.77 4.86
N GLY A 106 -1.49 19.19 4.10
CA GLY A 106 -1.36 17.75 4.00
C GLY A 106 -2.58 17.11 3.30
N TYR A 107 -2.75 15.81 3.47
CA TYR A 107 -3.93 15.09 2.95
C TYR A 107 -5.11 15.17 3.93
N VAL A 108 -5.46 16.39 4.37
CA VAL A 108 -6.59 16.66 5.26
C VAL A 108 -7.67 17.38 4.47
N PRO A 109 -8.75 16.70 4.03
CA PRO A 109 -9.83 17.33 3.28
C PRO A 109 -10.56 18.43 4.09
N PRO A 110 -11.16 19.44 3.42
CA PRO A 110 -11.81 20.55 4.11
C PRO A 110 -13.00 20.13 5.00
N SER A 111 -13.64 19.02 4.66
CA SER A 111 -14.81 18.47 5.37
C SER A 111 -14.48 17.30 6.27
N ASP A 112 -13.20 16.99 6.45
CA ASP A 112 -12.79 15.82 7.22
C ASP A 112 -12.98 16.06 8.72
N ASN A 113 -13.73 15.17 9.36
CA ASN A 113 -13.68 15.02 10.79
C ASN A 113 -12.36 14.33 11.14
N ALA A 114 -11.71 14.75 12.23
CA ALA A 114 -10.48 14.13 12.68
C ALA A 114 -10.64 12.60 12.75
N HIS A 115 -9.66 11.87 12.22
CA HIS A 115 -9.66 10.42 12.30
C HIS A 115 -9.71 9.98 13.76
N THR A 116 -10.44 8.90 14.06
CA THR A 116 -10.55 8.37 15.44
C THR A 116 -9.19 7.94 16.01
N GLU A 117 -8.27 7.55 15.16
CA GLU A 117 -6.91 7.16 15.52
C GLU A 117 -5.95 8.35 15.29
N ALA A 118 -5.39 8.88 16.38
CA ALA A 118 -4.54 10.09 16.36
C ALA A 118 -3.32 9.96 15.43
N SER A 119 -2.74 8.77 15.31
CA SER A 119 -1.59 8.50 14.45
C SER A 119 -1.86 8.76 12.96
N TRP A 120 -3.11 8.58 12.51
CA TRP A 120 -3.52 8.89 11.14
C TRP A 120 -3.60 10.38 10.88
N ASN A 121 -4.11 11.16 11.84
CA ASN A 121 -4.18 12.61 11.71
C ASN A 121 -2.78 13.21 11.51
N ASP A 122 -1.81 12.78 12.32
CA ASP A 122 -0.41 13.18 12.16
C ASP A 122 0.16 12.72 10.80
N THR A 123 -0.12 11.47 10.40
CA THR A 123 0.39 10.90 9.14
C THR A 123 -0.10 11.70 7.93
N PHE A 124 -1.37 12.06 7.86
CA PHE A 124 -1.91 12.85 6.76
C PHE A 124 -1.47 14.31 6.80
N ALA A 125 -1.39 14.92 7.99
CA ALA A 125 -0.90 16.28 8.14
C ALA A 125 0.58 16.44 7.75
N LYS A 126 1.43 15.46 8.11
CA LYS A 126 2.87 15.48 7.83
C LYS A 126 3.20 15.34 6.34
N ALA A 127 2.25 14.91 5.51
CA ALA A 127 2.45 14.79 4.06
C ALA A 127 2.91 16.11 3.40
N LYS A 128 2.55 17.28 3.95
CA LYS A 128 3.02 18.60 3.47
C LYS A 128 4.55 18.72 3.52
N ASP A 129 5.17 18.22 4.59
CA ASP A 129 6.62 18.31 4.77
C ASP A 129 7.35 17.30 3.88
N VAL A 130 6.74 16.13 3.66
CA VAL A 130 7.26 15.14 2.70
C VAL A 130 7.20 15.70 1.28
N GLN A 131 6.08 16.33 0.90
CA GLN A 131 5.92 16.96 -0.41
C GLN A 131 6.91 18.11 -0.64
N ALA A 132 7.29 18.84 0.41
CA ALA A 132 8.26 19.93 0.29
C ALA A 132 9.65 19.45 -0.22
N LEU A 133 9.98 18.17 -0.06
CA LEU A 133 11.21 17.57 -0.59
C LEU A 133 11.16 17.30 -2.09
N ASP A 134 9.95 17.11 -2.63
CA ASP A 134 9.68 16.86 -4.04
C ASP A 134 8.36 17.50 -4.46
N PRO A 135 8.34 18.83 -4.68
CA PRO A 135 7.09 19.57 -4.86
C PRO A 135 6.41 19.31 -6.20
N ASP A 136 7.03 18.57 -7.10
CA ASP A 136 6.47 18.26 -8.41
C ASP A 136 5.59 17.01 -8.42
N THR A 137 5.62 16.24 -7.35
CA THR A 137 4.84 15.00 -7.19
C THR A 137 3.96 15.03 -5.95
N MET A 138 3.10 14.01 -5.80
CA MET A 138 2.33 13.78 -4.58
C MET A 138 2.90 12.55 -3.87
N PRO A 139 3.42 12.68 -2.64
CA PRO A 139 4.07 11.58 -1.94
C PRO A 139 3.09 10.63 -1.26
N ASN A 140 3.47 9.36 -1.14
CA ASN A 140 2.86 8.47 -0.16
C ASN A 140 3.19 8.96 1.26
N THR A 141 2.19 9.02 2.13
CA THR A 141 2.33 9.57 3.48
C THR A 141 3.30 8.80 4.37
N TYR A 142 3.50 7.51 4.11
CA TYR A 142 4.43 6.69 4.87
C TYR A 142 5.90 7.02 4.61
N LEU A 143 6.20 7.80 3.57
CA LEU A 143 7.55 8.34 3.38
C LEU A 143 8.05 9.14 4.59
N LYS A 144 7.17 9.64 5.45
CA LYS A 144 7.55 10.31 6.71
C LYS A 144 8.41 9.41 7.62
N TYR A 145 8.15 8.11 7.65
CA TYR A 145 8.90 7.17 8.50
C TYR A 145 10.34 6.98 8.05
N TYR A 146 10.59 7.16 6.76
CA TYR A 146 11.91 7.02 6.14
C TYR A 146 12.68 8.34 6.08
N LEU A 147 11.98 9.44 5.79
CA LEU A 147 12.61 10.73 5.52
C LEU A 147 12.65 11.65 6.75
N PHE A 148 11.84 11.37 7.77
CA PHE A 148 11.77 12.15 9.01
C PHE A 148 11.80 11.26 10.27
N PRO A 149 12.77 10.32 10.41
CA PRO A 149 12.80 9.37 11.52
C PRO A 149 12.87 10.05 12.89
N ASP A 150 13.66 11.12 13.03
CA ASP A 150 13.77 11.87 14.27
C ASP A 150 12.43 12.50 14.71
N TYR A 151 11.67 13.02 13.74
CA TYR A 151 10.34 13.52 13.98
C TYR A 151 9.43 12.41 14.49
N VAL A 152 9.43 11.26 13.82
CA VAL A 152 8.59 10.12 14.19
C VAL A 152 8.91 9.64 15.60
N VAL A 153 10.20 9.49 15.93
CA VAL A 153 10.63 9.07 17.27
C VAL A 153 10.19 10.08 18.34
N ALA A 154 10.41 11.39 18.08
CA ALA A 154 10.05 12.44 19.03
C ALA A 154 8.53 12.56 19.29
N HIS A 155 7.68 12.16 18.32
CA HIS A 155 6.22 12.23 18.41
C HIS A 155 5.56 10.87 18.68
N SER A 156 6.36 9.83 18.87
CA SER A 156 5.86 8.49 19.23
C SER A 156 5.85 8.31 20.74
N ASN A 157 4.80 7.69 21.26
CA ASN A 157 4.74 7.30 22.66
C ASN A 157 5.20 5.84 22.80
N PRO A 158 6.36 5.56 23.44
CA PRO A 158 6.85 4.19 23.61
C PRO A 158 5.96 3.33 24.51
N GLU A 159 5.21 3.94 25.43
CA GLU A 159 4.28 3.25 26.34
C GLU A 159 2.93 2.95 25.67
N ARG A 160 2.62 3.63 24.57
CA ARG A 160 1.39 3.45 23.79
C ARG A 160 1.68 3.59 22.30
N THR A 161 2.11 2.51 21.70
CA THR A 161 2.46 2.45 20.28
C THR A 161 1.21 2.35 19.37
N ARG A 162 1.41 2.47 18.08
CA ARG A 162 0.35 2.22 17.09
C ARG A 162 -0.30 0.84 17.26
N ALA A 163 0.46 -0.18 17.64
CA ALA A 163 -0.09 -1.52 17.89
C ALA A 163 -1.11 -1.51 19.04
N ASN A 164 -0.82 -0.79 20.13
CA ASN A 164 -1.76 -0.64 21.24
C ASN A 164 -3.04 0.10 20.80
N GLU A 165 -2.90 1.16 20.00
CA GLU A 165 -4.03 1.91 19.46
C GLU A 165 -4.98 1.00 18.63
N VAL A 166 -4.41 0.16 17.76
CA VAL A 166 -5.18 -0.80 16.95
C VAL A 166 -5.86 -1.87 17.81
N MET A 167 -5.12 -2.48 18.74
CA MET A 167 -5.64 -3.54 19.60
C MET A 167 -6.78 -3.04 20.49
N ASP A 168 -6.61 -1.86 21.11
CA ASP A 168 -7.60 -1.30 22.03
C ASP A 168 -8.91 -0.92 21.34
N HIS A 169 -8.84 -0.49 20.08
CA HIS A 169 -9.99 0.07 19.38
C HIS A 169 -10.62 -0.91 18.39
N ARG A 170 -9.85 -1.39 17.43
CA ARG A 170 -10.39 -2.23 16.34
C ARG A 170 -10.83 -3.60 16.81
N GLU A 171 -10.03 -4.27 17.62
CA GLU A 171 -10.34 -5.59 18.13
C GLU A 171 -11.65 -5.57 18.94
N LYS A 172 -11.76 -4.60 19.85
CA LYS A 172 -12.97 -4.44 20.68
C LYS A 172 -14.20 -4.15 19.83
N HIS A 173 -14.07 -3.26 18.83
CA HIS A 173 -15.17 -2.90 17.92
C HIS A 173 -15.64 -4.10 17.09
N VAL A 174 -14.72 -4.80 16.44
CA VAL A 174 -15.02 -5.96 15.60
C VAL A 174 -15.66 -7.08 16.41
N PHE A 175 -15.12 -7.44 17.57
CA PHE A 175 -15.73 -8.48 18.40
C PHE A 175 -17.10 -8.10 18.95
N SER A 176 -17.34 -6.83 19.26
CA SER A 176 -18.65 -6.35 19.69
C SER A 176 -19.68 -6.46 18.56
N ALA A 177 -19.33 -6.02 17.36
CA ALA A 177 -20.18 -6.12 16.18
C ALA A 177 -20.48 -7.59 15.82
N CYS A 178 -19.47 -8.46 15.82
CA CYS A 178 -19.66 -9.89 15.56
C CYS A 178 -20.60 -10.55 16.59
N ARG A 179 -20.47 -10.23 17.88
CA ARG A 179 -21.39 -10.74 18.92
C ARG A 179 -22.82 -10.27 18.70
N ALA A 180 -23.02 -8.99 18.41
CA ALA A 180 -24.34 -8.43 18.12
C ALA A 180 -25.01 -9.12 16.92
N ILE A 181 -24.25 -9.41 15.86
CA ILE A 181 -24.74 -10.15 14.68
C ILE A 181 -25.14 -11.57 15.05
N ILE A 182 -24.32 -12.28 15.84
CA ILE A 182 -24.61 -13.65 16.30
C ILE A 182 -25.88 -13.68 17.18
N GLU A 183 -26.01 -12.76 18.14
CA GLU A 183 -27.15 -12.66 19.04
C GLU A 183 -28.43 -12.28 18.31
N ALA A 184 -28.36 -11.43 17.30
CA ALA A 184 -29.51 -11.07 16.48
C ALA A 184 -29.97 -12.16 15.52
N GLY A 185 -29.19 -13.22 15.32
CA GLY A 185 -29.51 -14.33 14.40
C GLY A 185 -29.69 -13.90 12.93
N LYS A 186 -29.16 -12.74 12.57
CA LYS A 186 -29.24 -12.17 11.22
C LYS A 186 -27.84 -11.87 10.70
N SER A 187 -27.57 -12.22 9.45
CA SER A 187 -26.43 -11.69 8.70
C SER A 187 -26.68 -10.23 8.30
N SER A 188 -26.98 -9.36 9.26
CA SER A 188 -27.11 -7.94 8.97
C SER A 188 -25.71 -7.32 9.08
N ALA A 189 -25.13 -7.00 7.95
CA ALA A 189 -23.91 -6.21 7.87
C ALA A 189 -24.10 -4.75 8.34
N GLY A 190 -25.24 -4.40 8.90
CA GLY A 190 -25.61 -3.04 9.24
C GLY A 190 -24.77 -2.35 10.32
N GLU A 191 -23.93 -3.12 11.04
CA GLU A 191 -22.98 -2.58 12.03
C GLU A 191 -21.52 -2.66 11.59
N LEU A 192 -21.24 -3.34 10.45
CA LEU A 192 -19.92 -3.38 9.84
C LEU A 192 -19.96 -2.51 8.59
N GLU A 193 -19.32 -1.36 8.65
CA GLU A 193 -19.14 -0.50 7.47
C GLU A 193 -18.24 -1.21 6.47
N ILE A 194 -18.73 -1.35 5.23
CA ILE A 194 -17.93 -1.83 4.10
C ILE A 194 -17.17 -0.61 3.60
N ASP A 195 -15.90 -0.51 3.97
CA ASP A 195 -15.03 0.55 3.52
C ASP A 195 -14.37 0.26 2.16
N GLU A 196 -13.62 1.23 1.63
CA GLU A 196 -12.89 1.07 0.37
C GLU A 196 -11.82 -0.03 0.44
N HIS A 197 -11.30 -0.34 1.63
CA HIS A 197 -10.28 -1.36 1.83
C HIS A 197 -10.82 -2.75 1.53
N ALA A 198 -11.97 -3.10 2.11
CA ALA A 198 -12.63 -4.39 1.85
C ALA A 198 -13.05 -4.50 0.38
N SER A 199 -13.60 -3.43 -0.19
CA SER A 199 -13.99 -3.37 -1.60
C SER A 199 -12.81 -3.64 -2.53
N TYR A 200 -11.62 -3.12 -2.21
CA TYR A 200 -10.44 -3.28 -3.06
C TYR A 200 -9.99 -4.75 -3.19
N ILE A 201 -10.05 -5.51 -2.09
CA ILE A 201 -9.73 -6.95 -2.10
C ILE A 201 -10.76 -7.72 -2.93
N VAL A 202 -12.05 -7.37 -2.80
CA VAL A 202 -13.13 -8.00 -3.56
C VAL A 202 -13.02 -7.64 -5.05
N ASP A 203 -12.71 -6.39 -5.39
CA ASP A 203 -12.48 -5.94 -6.77
C ASP A 203 -11.33 -6.75 -7.41
N LEU A 204 -10.23 -6.98 -6.67
CA LEU A 204 -9.10 -7.79 -7.13
C LEU A 204 -9.51 -9.25 -7.40
N ALA A 205 -10.20 -9.87 -6.45
CA ALA A 205 -10.70 -11.23 -6.60
C ALA A 205 -11.68 -11.35 -7.79
N THR A 206 -12.54 -10.35 -7.96
CA THR A 206 -13.50 -10.25 -9.07
C THR A 206 -12.78 -10.10 -10.41
N ALA A 207 -11.74 -9.26 -10.47
CA ALA A 207 -10.96 -9.04 -11.69
C ALA A 207 -10.32 -10.35 -12.18
N ILE A 208 -9.78 -11.14 -11.28
CA ILE A 208 -9.19 -12.45 -11.60
C ILE A 208 -10.28 -13.46 -12.00
N ALA A 209 -11.35 -13.57 -11.20
CA ALA A 209 -12.38 -14.58 -11.40
C ALA A 209 -13.19 -14.37 -12.70
N PHE A 210 -13.49 -13.11 -13.04
CA PHE A 210 -14.36 -12.74 -14.15
C PHE A 210 -13.64 -12.05 -15.31
N ASN A 211 -12.31 -11.95 -15.27
CA ASN A 211 -11.48 -11.34 -16.33
C ASN A 211 -11.92 -9.91 -16.69
N THR A 212 -12.19 -9.06 -15.70
CA THR A 212 -12.77 -7.73 -15.94
C THR A 212 -11.76 -6.71 -16.49
N GLN A 213 -10.48 -7.04 -16.52
CA GLN A 213 -9.40 -6.14 -16.97
C GLN A 213 -9.37 -4.84 -16.15
N GLU A 214 -9.51 -4.98 -14.84
CA GLU A 214 -9.53 -3.84 -13.92
C GLU A 214 -8.13 -3.26 -13.74
N ARG A 215 -8.02 -1.92 -13.75
CA ARG A 215 -6.77 -1.23 -13.44
C ARG A 215 -6.61 -1.10 -11.94
N MET A 216 -5.60 -1.77 -11.39
CA MET A 216 -5.34 -1.82 -9.95
C MET A 216 -3.87 -1.54 -9.63
N LEU A 217 -3.60 -1.01 -8.45
CA LEU A 217 -2.25 -0.78 -7.95
C LEU A 217 -1.81 -2.03 -7.17
N LEU A 218 -0.74 -2.67 -7.60
CA LEU A 218 -0.28 -3.94 -7.02
C LEU A 218 1.23 -3.93 -6.83
N ILE A 219 1.69 -4.76 -5.89
CA ILE A 219 3.11 -5.02 -5.65
C ILE A 219 3.52 -6.20 -6.52
N VAL A 220 4.29 -5.92 -7.56
CA VAL A 220 4.69 -6.88 -8.60
C VAL A 220 6.20 -6.77 -8.92
N PRO A 221 6.82 -7.80 -9.53
CA PRO A 221 8.17 -7.64 -10.06
C PRO A 221 8.23 -6.52 -11.11
N ASN A 222 9.27 -5.69 -11.07
CA ASN A 222 9.45 -4.59 -12.01
C ASN A 222 9.48 -5.07 -13.47
N ASN A 223 10.26 -6.10 -13.76
CA ASN A 223 10.37 -6.69 -15.11
C ASN A 223 10.49 -5.66 -16.24
N GLY A 224 11.07 -4.47 -15.94
CA GLY A 224 11.25 -3.39 -16.90
C GLY A 224 10.08 -2.40 -17.01
N ALA A 225 9.05 -2.49 -16.20
CA ALA A 225 7.97 -1.49 -16.16
C ALA A 225 8.50 -0.10 -15.80
N ILE A 226 9.42 -0.01 -14.83
CA ILE A 226 10.27 1.14 -14.58
C ILE A 226 11.60 0.87 -15.29
N HIS A 227 11.88 1.59 -16.39
CA HIS A 227 12.97 1.26 -17.32
C HIS A 227 14.36 1.38 -16.71
N ASN A 228 14.59 2.42 -15.91
CA ASN A 228 15.89 2.71 -15.32
C ASN A 228 16.01 2.19 -13.87
N PHE A 229 15.27 1.14 -13.51
CA PHE A 229 15.28 0.54 -12.18
C PHE A 229 15.52 -0.98 -12.24
N ASP A 230 15.95 -1.60 -11.11
CA ASP A 230 16.25 -3.03 -11.03
C ASP A 230 15.07 -3.89 -11.49
N ALA A 231 15.31 -4.74 -12.49
CA ALA A 231 14.25 -5.57 -13.07
C ALA A 231 13.67 -6.60 -12.09
N ASP A 232 14.46 -7.03 -11.11
CA ASP A 232 14.06 -8.01 -10.09
C ASP A 232 13.57 -7.38 -8.78
N ALA A 233 13.45 -6.03 -8.72
CA ALA A 233 12.84 -5.37 -7.57
C ALA A 233 11.32 -5.58 -7.54
N MET A 234 10.75 -5.74 -6.34
CA MET A 234 9.31 -5.66 -6.16
C MET A 234 8.89 -4.19 -6.13
N VAL A 235 8.01 -3.80 -7.04
CA VAL A 235 7.54 -2.41 -7.18
C VAL A 235 6.02 -2.33 -7.03
N GLU A 236 5.53 -1.22 -6.51
CA GLU A 236 4.09 -0.92 -6.41
C GLU A 236 3.71 0.03 -7.54
N ILE A 237 3.03 -0.53 -8.54
CA ILE A 237 2.69 0.16 -9.80
C ILE A 237 1.30 -0.24 -10.29
N PRO A 238 0.66 0.56 -11.16
CA PRO A 238 -0.59 0.19 -11.81
C PRO A 238 -0.41 -1.05 -12.70
N CYS A 239 -1.34 -1.99 -12.55
CA CYS A 239 -1.43 -3.19 -13.37
C CYS A 239 -2.83 -3.29 -13.98
N LEU A 240 -2.95 -3.93 -15.11
CA LEU A 240 -4.22 -4.42 -15.64
C LEU A 240 -4.41 -5.84 -15.12
N VAL A 241 -5.53 -6.11 -14.46
CA VAL A 241 -5.77 -7.40 -13.79
C VAL A 241 -6.87 -8.17 -14.48
N GLY A 242 -6.54 -9.37 -14.90
CA GLY A 242 -7.48 -10.31 -15.51
C GLY A 242 -7.27 -11.73 -15.01
N HIS A 243 -7.83 -12.68 -15.71
CA HIS A 243 -7.80 -14.11 -15.34
C HIS A 243 -6.37 -14.66 -15.16
N ASN A 244 -5.42 -14.16 -15.93
CA ASN A 244 -4.01 -14.58 -15.89
C ASN A 244 -3.20 -13.87 -14.78
N GLY A 245 -3.84 -13.02 -13.98
CA GLY A 245 -3.18 -12.20 -12.97
C GLY A 245 -2.86 -10.79 -13.46
N PRO A 246 -1.89 -10.10 -12.83
CA PRO A 246 -1.55 -8.73 -13.14
C PRO A 246 -0.63 -8.61 -14.37
N GLU A 247 -0.95 -7.64 -15.20
CA GLU A 247 -0.10 -7.16 -16.29
C GLU A 247 0.40 -5.75 -15.94
N PRO A 248 1.68 -5.60 -15.55
CA PRO A 248 2.22 -4.29 -15.17
C PRO A 248 2.14 -3.28 -16.31
N LEU A 249 1.67 -2.07 -15.99
CA LEU A 249 1.68 -0.97 -16.94
C LEU A 249 3.05 -0.29 -16.96
N THR A 250 3.51 0.10 -18.14
CA THR A 250 4.76 0.81 -18.29
C THR A 250 4.73 2.15 -17.56
N VAL A 251 5.74 2.38 -16.72
CA VAL A 251 5.98 3.64 -16.00
C VAL A 251 6.94 4.53 -16.80
N GLY A 252 7.98 3.94 -17.38
CA GLY A 252 9.08 4.64 -18.05
C GLY A 252 10.27 4.90 -17.09
N ASP A 253 11.06 5.93 -17.40
CA ASP A 253 12.16 6.34 -16.53
C ASP A 253 11.66 7.17 -15.36
N ILE A 254 12.23 6.93 -14.18
CA ILE A 254 11.95 7.70 -12.97
C ILE A 254 13.11 8.65 -12.66
N PRO A 255 12.84 9.81 -12.01
CA PRO A 255 13.86 10.78 -11.66
C PRO A 255 14.89 10.23 -10.67
N HIS A 256 16.09 10.82 -10.68
CA HIS A 256 17.22 10.36 -9.86
C HIS A 256 16.96 10.42 -8.35
N PHE A 257 16.18 11.40 -7.89
CA PHE A 257 15.84 11.54 -6.48
C PHE A 257 15.07 10.32 -5.96
N GLN A 258 13.93 10.00 -6.58
CA GLN A 258 13.10 8.86 -6.20
C GLN A 258 13.85 7.55 -6.43
N LYS A 259 14.57 7.42 -7.58
CA LYS A 259 15.37 6.24 -7.88
C LYS A 259 16.41 5.96 -6.79
N GLY A 260 17.12 6.98 -6.33
CA GLY A 260 18.14 6.83 -5.28
C GLY A 260 17.53 6.31 -3.97
N LEU A 261 16.44 6.92 -3.55
CA LEU A 261 15.70 6.50 -2.34
C LEU A 261 15.14 5.08 -2.46
N MET A 262 14.50 4.76 -3.59
CA MET A 262 13.95 3.41 -3.84
C MET A 262 15.04 2.35 -3.89
N SER A 263 16.20 2.64 -4.52
CA SER A 263 17.31 1.67 -4.60
C SER A 263 17.86 1.33 -3.22
N GLN A 264 17.95 2.31 -2.33
CA GLN A 264 18.36 2.09 -0.94
C GLN A 264 17.35 1.18 -0.21
N GLN A 265 16.05 1.45 -0.36
CA GLN A 265 15.01 0.66 0.27
C GLN A 265 14.93 -0.77 -0.28
N VAL A 266 15.10 -0.97 -1.58
CA VAL A 266 15.17 -2.33 -2.19
C VAL A 266 16.35 -3.11 -1.63
N ALA A 267 17.49 -2.46 -1.40
CA ALA A 267 18.64 -3.15 -0.76
C ALA A 267 18.30 -3.64 0.64
N VAL A 268 17.56 -2.85 1.43
CA VAL A 268 17.04 -3.26 2.76
C VAL A 268 16.15 -4.49 2.65
N GLU A 269 15.17 -4.48 1.74
CA GLU A 269 14.25 -5.59 1.54
C GLU A 269 14.97 -6.89 1.16
N LYS A 270 15.90 -6.80 0.20
CA LYS A 270 16.74 -7.93 -0.23
C LYS A 270 17.62 -8.46 0.90
N LEU A 271 18.25 -7.57 1.70
CA LEU A 271 19.08 -7.97 2.84
C LEU A 271 18.29 -8.67 3.94
N VAL A 272 17.05 -8.26 4.20
CA VAL A 272 16.18 -8.95 5.17
C VAL A 272 15.86 -10.37 4.70
N VAL A 273 15.58 -10.58 3.42
CA VAL A 273 15.36 -11.92 2.87
C VAL A 273 16.64 -12.76 2.90
N ASP A 274 17.78 -12.18 2.54
CA ASP A 274 19.11 -12.84 2.67
C ASP A 274 19.39 -13.27 4.12
N ALA A 275 19.12 -12.37 5.08
CA ALA A 275 19.30 -12.64 6.50
C ALA A 275 18.44 -13.83 6.95
N TRP A 276 17.20 -13.92 6.46
CA TRP A 276 16.28 -15.02 6.76
C TRP A 276 16.75 -16.34 6.16
N GLU A 277 17.14 -16.36 4.86
CA GLU A 277 17.64 -17.56 4.17
C GLU A 277 18.91 -18.10 4.81
N GLN A 278 19.87 -17.21 5.09
CA GLN A 278 21.20 -17.58 5.59
C GLN A 278 21.25 -17.64 7.11
N ARG A 279 20.15 -17.34 7.82
CA ARG A 279 20.09 -17.22 9.29
C ARG A 279 21.19 -16.32 9.83
N SER A 280 21.43 -15.18 9.15
CA SER A 280 22.54 -14.27 9.40
C SER A 280 22.08 -12.98 10.08
N TYR A 281 22.43 -12.82 11.37
CA TYR A 281 22.26 -11.56 12.07
C TYR A 281 23.09 -10.42 11.46
N GLN A 282 24.25 -10.72 10.89
CA GLN A 282 25.08 -9.70 10.25
C GLN A 282 24.35 -9.04 9.07
N LYS A 283 23.68 -9.84 8.24
CA LYS A 283 22.87 -9.30 7.13
C LYS A 283 21.67 -8.49 7.62
N LEU A 284 21.06 -8.92 8.71
CA LEU A 284 19.98 -8.13 9.32
C LEU A 284 20.47 -6.76 9.83
N TRP A 285 21.67 -6.70 10.43
CA TRP A 285 22.29 -5.43 10.82
C TRP A 285 22.61 -4.54 9.63
N GLN A 286 22.95 -5.10 8.47
CA GLN A 286 23.19 -4.34 7.24
C GLN A 286 21.90 -3.75 6.65
N ALA A 287 20.74 -4.31 7.01
CA ALA A 287 19.44 -3.86 6.56
C ALA A 287 18.84 -2.72 7.42
N ILE A 288 19.44 -2.44 8.57
CA ILE A 288 19.03 -1.36 9.50
C ILE A 288 19.89 -0.13 9.27
#